data_9f2aa531f9c16fe935433e0341a7cbd1
#
_entry.id   9f2aa531f9c16fe935433e0341a7cbd1
#
_cell.length_a   1.000
_cell.length_b   1.000
_cell.length_c   1.000
_cell.angle_alpha   90.00
_cell.angle_beta   90.00
_cell.angle_gamma   90.00
#
_symmetry.space_group_name_H-M   'P 1'
#
loop_
_entity.id
_entity.type
_entity.pdbx_description
1 polymer ?
#
loop_
_entity_poly.entity_id
_entity_poly.type
_entity_poly.pdbx_seq_one_letter_code
_entity_poly.pdbx_strand_id
1 'polypeptide(L)'
;GNRLSRVDDAVAVSTYNGGFGFKDGVKQANEYAYDANGNLTKDLNKGISNISYNCLNLPSVVTFSDGSTITYTYGADGTKLRTVHKIGSTTTTTDYCGNVAYENGVQKLLLTDEGYVTLSDSKYHYYLKDHQGNNRVVINQSGTVEETNHYYPFGGVFANTGNTQPYKYNGKEFDGKKGVNLYDYGARHYDAALGRLTTVDPLAEKYYPMSPYVYCGNNPIRYIDPTGMFYTGFAIDKNGYIQKVNNEGGDEYDVIYNKSKYSSQTRKDYDTSGNKTGIKISKGILNEQAGSKNMSDKTIRGSINDTEGHKVGEYANHSYEVKSDKEALSLMNFMDKNTNVEWGNTLMKDMQGNFINLLSTSHDVNTIKVGSFQVNKYIRRGFQIIRADHIHPAPGAKA
;
A
#
# COMPACT_ATOMS: atom_id res chain seq x y z
N GLY A 1 -9.24 27.62 5.01
CA GLY A 1 -8.33 26.68 4.33
C GLY A 1 -8.10 25.43 5.15
N ASN A 2 -7.47 24.46 4.54
CA ASN A 2 -7.22 23.14 5.17
C ASN A 2 -5.97 23.12 6.08
N ARG A 3 -5.24 24.24 6.19
CA ARG A 3 -4.04 24.37 7.03
C ARG A 3 -4.45 24.55 8.48
N LEU A 4 -3.81 23.81 9.37
CA LEU A 4 -4.02 23.90 10.81
C LEU A 4 -3.29 25.13 11.34
N SER A 5 -3.93 25.91 12.21
CA SER A 5 -3.29 27.07 12.86
C SER A 5 -3.04 26.82 14.34
N ARG A 6 -3.98 26.14 15.00
CA ARG A 6 -3.95 25.86 16.43
C ARG A 6 -4.74 24.60 16.74
N VAL A 7 -4.36 23.90 17.80
CA VAL A 7 -5.13 22.81 18.42
C VAL A 7 -5.11 23.01 19.92
N ASP A 8 -6.29 22.97 20.53
CA ASP A 8 -6.45 23.00 21.98
C ASP A 8 -6.91 21.61 22.45
N ASP A 9 -6.30 21.10 23.49
CA ASP A 9 -6.73 19.91 24.22
C ASP A 9 -7.10 20.31 25.65
N ALA A 10 -8.32 19.96 26.05
CA ALA A 10 -8.80 20.20 27.41
C ALA A 10 -8.23 19.19 28.42
N VAL A 11 -7.66 18.09 27.95
CA VAL A 11 -7.10 17.02 28.80
C VAL A 11 -5.60 17.23 28.95
N ALA A 12 -5.17 17.73 30.11
CA ALA A 12 -3.79 18.08 30.38
C ALA A 12 -2.81 16.88 30.34
N VAL A 13 -3.25 15.67 30.69
CA VAL A 13 -2.43 14.45 30.68
C VAL A 13 -3.30 13.24 30.36
N SER A 14 -2.98 12.49 29.31
CA SER A 14 -3.58 11.20 29.07
C SER A 14 -2.88 10.13 29.92
N THR A 15 -3.63 9.40 30.73
CA THR A 15 -3.12 8.27 31.54
C THR A 15 -2.74 7.05 30.70
N TYR A 16 -3.14 6.98 29.43
CA TYR A 16 -3.06 5.77 28.62
C TYR A 16 -2.01 5.79 27.51
N ASN A 17 -1.36 6.89 27.20
CA ASN A 17 -0.64 7.01 25.94
C ASN A 17 0.87 6.95 26.01
N GLY A 18 1.47 6.58 27.14
CA GLY A 18 2.93 6.44 27.23
C GLY A 18 3.77 7.60 26.68
N GLY A 19 3.15 8.74 26.39
CA GLY A 19 3.80 9.91 25.80
C GLY A 19 3.60 10.10 24.29
N PHE A 20 2.84 9.24 23.60
CA PHE A 20 2.60 9.32 22.15
C PHE A 20 1.34 10.12 21.76
N GLY A 21 0.52 10.57 22.72
CA GLY A 21 -0.64 11.41 22.46
C GLY A 21 -0.28 12.86 22.17
N PHE A 22 -1.30 13.62 21.72
CA PHE A 22 -1.17 15.05 21.55
C PHE A 22 -0.79 15.73 22.86
N LYS A 23 0.15 16.65 22.81
CA LYS A 23 0.59 17.46 23.95
C LYS A 23 0.32 18.93 23.62
N ASP A 24 -0.70 19.50 24.24
CA ASP A 24 -1.00 20.93 24.17
C ASP A 24 -0.03 21.72 25.06
N GLY A 25 1.19 21.84 24.59
CA GLY A 25 2.28 22.54 25.32
C GLY A 25 2.32 24.04 25.09
N VAL A 26 1.66 24.53 24.04
CA VAL A 26 1.75 25.93 23.61
C VAL A 26 0.37 26.47 23.27
N LYS A 27 -0.05 27.55 23.91
CA LYS A 27 -1.35 28.19 23.70
C LYS A 27 -1.20 29.53 22.95
N GLN A 28 -0.88 29.43 21.65
CA GLN A 28 -0.71 30.60 20.78
C GLN A 28 -1.66 30.54 19.60
N ALA A 29 -1.94 31.69 18.97
CA ALA A 29 -2.85 31.75 17.82
C ALA A 29 -2.33 31.01 16.57
N ASN A 30 -1.00 30.88 16.42
CA ASN A 30 -0.32 30.28 15.27
C ASN A 30 0.72 29.28 15.73
N GLU A 31 0.27 28.13 16.22
CA GLU A 31 1.14 27.02 16.67
C GLU A 31 1.79 26.28 15.49
N TYR A 32 1.10 26.30 14.35
CA TYR A 32 1.51 25.66 13.10
C TYR A 32 1.73 26.70 12.02
N ALA A 33 2.72 26.50 11.17
CA ALA A 33 2.95 27.30 9.97
C ALA A 33 3.24 26.42 8.76
N TYR A 34 3.00 26.96 7.58
CA TYR A 34 3.18 26.23 6.31
C TYR A 34 3.84 27.14 5.28
N ASP A 35 4.61 26.52 4.38
CA ASP A 35 5.18 27.21 3.22
C ASP A 35 4.14 27.47 2.10
N ALA A 36 4.59 28.02 0.98
CA ALA A 36 3.73 28.31 -0.17
C ALA A 36 3.16 27.02 -0.79
N ASN A 37 3.91 25.91 -0.76
CA ASN A 37 3.48 24.61 -1.26
C ASN A 37 2.51 23.90 -0.31
N GLY A 38 2.30 24.44 0.90
CA GLY A 38 1.46 23.83 1.93
C GLY A 38 2.18 22.78 2.79
N ASN A 39 3.49 22.72 2.79
CA ASN A 39 4.26 21.86 3.66
C ASN A 39 4.33 22.48 5.06
N LEU A 40 4.17 21.68 6.11
CA LEU A 40 4.27 22.12 7.50
C LEU A 40 5.70 22.58 7.80
N THR A 41 5.88 23.84 8.15
CA THR A 41 7.21 24.40 8.46
C THR A 41 7.47 24.62 9.95
N LYS A 42 6.41 24.60 10.76
CA LYS A 42 6.50 24.81 12.21
C LYS A 42 5.45 24.02 12.96
N ASP A 43 5.82 23.44 14.10
CA ASP A 43 4.94 22.78 15.07
C ASP A 43 5.47 23.08 16.49
N LEU A 44 4.89 24.05 17.13
CA LEU A 44 5.35 24.52 18.45
C LEU A 44 5.05 23.49 19.55
N ASN A 45 3.99 22.69 19.40
CA ASN A 45 3.64 21.67 20.39
C ASN A 45 4.67 20.51 20.43
N LYS A 46 5.36 20.29 19.31
CA LYS A 46 6.52 19.36 19.23
C LYS A 46 7.87 20.06 19.47
N GLY A 47 7.87 21.38 19.75
CA GLY A 47 9.08 22.19 19.87
C GLY A 47 9.81 22.37 18.52
N ILE A 48 9.16 22.15 17.40
CA ILE A 48 9.73 22.31 16.06
C ILE A 48 9.62 23.79 15.64
N SER A 49 10.78 24.43 15.51
CA SER A 49 10.89 25.83 15.10
C SER A 49 10.91 26.02 13.58
N ASN A 50 11.46 25.04 12.84
CA ASN A 50 11.48 25.05 11.39
C ASN A 50 11.57 23.65 10.79
N ILE A 51 10.90 23.44 9.64
CA ILE A 51 11.10 22.30 8.75
C ILE A 51 11.43 22.82 7.37
N SER A 52 12.56 22.42 6.81
CA SER A 52 12.94 22.71 5.43
C SER A 52 12.63 21.51 4.55
N TYR A 53 12.29 21.76 3.29
CA TYR A 53 11.90 20.73 2.33
C TYR A 53 12.79 20.76 1.09
N ASN A 54 12.92 19.61 0.42
CA ASN A 54 13.57 19.50 -0.88
C ASN A 54 12.58 19.77 -2.03
N CYS A 55 13.05 19.68 -3.28
CA CYS A 55 12.22 19.90 -4.49
C CYS A 55 11.08 18.88 -4.66
N LEU A 56 11.10 17.75 -3.95
CA LEU A 56 10.05 16.74 -3.96
C LEU A 56 9.03 16.95 -2.82
N ASN A 57 9.11 18.08 -2.08
CA ASN A 57 8.32 18.36 -0.87
C ASN A 57 8.54 17.32 0.25
N LEU A 58 9.70 16.67 0.27
CA LEU A 58 10.10 15.80 1.37
C LEU A 58 10.91 16.61 2.40
N PRO A 59 10.71 16.43 3.72
CA PRO A 59 11.43 17.18 4.73
C PRO A 59 12.92 16.88 4.66
N SER A 60 13.74 17.88 4.52
CA SER A 60 15.21 17.75 4.49
C SER A 60 15.86 17.98 5.84
N VAL A 61 15.36 18.98 6.60
CA VAL A 61 15.85 19.27 7.94
C VAL A 61 14.69 19.69 8.84
N VAL A 62 14.57 19.05 9.99
CA VAL A 62 13.72 19.46 11.11
C VAL A 62 14.61 20.11 12.16
N THR A 63 14.29 21.34 12.54
CA THR A 63 15.02 22.09 13.57
C THR A 63 14.12 22.33 14.78
N PHE A 64 14.61 21.99 15.94
CA PHE A 64 13.92 22.21 17.21
C PHE A 64 14.38 23.52 17.87
N SER A 65 13.55 24.06 18.76
CA SER A 65 13.80 25.32 19.48
C SER A 65 15.06 25.28 20.37
N ASP A 66 15.51 24.11 20.78
CA ASP A 66 16.73 23.91 21.56
C ASP A 66 18.00 23.70 20.69
N GLY A 67 17.88 23.86 19.36
CA GLY A 67 18.98 23.67 18.43
C GLY A 67 19.24 22.20 18.02
N SER A 68 18.47 21.25 18.51
CA SER A 68 18.52 19.87 18.02
C SER A 68 18.02 19.81 16.57
N THR A 69 18.50 18.84 15.78
CA THR A 69 18.10 18.69 14.37
C THR A 69 17.88 17.23 14.00
N ILE A 70 16.97 17.02 13.03
CA ILE A 70 16.86 15.76 12.29
C ILE A 70 17.08 16.11 10.82
N THR A 71 18.05 15.46 10.18
CA THR A 71 18.37 15.68 8.77
C THR A 71 18.06 14.41 7.98
N TYR A 72 17.36 14.55 6.86
CA TYR A 72 17.04 13.44 5.97
C TYR A 72 17.75 13.61 4.63
N THR A 73 18.25 12.50 4.07
CA THR A 73 18.80 12.45 2.72
C THR A 73 18.00 11.46 1.89
N TYR A 74 17.63 11.88 0.69
CA TYR A 74 16.81 11.09 -0.23
C TYR A 74 17.53 10.90 -1.56
N GLY A 75 17.21 9.80 -2.24
CA GLY A 75 17.49 9.61 -3.65
C GLY A 75 16.64 10.54 -4.53
N ALA A 76 16.95 10.59 -5.82
CA ALA A 76 16.20 11.40 -6.79
C ALA A 76 14.74 10.94 -6.98
N ASP A 77 14.46 9.69 -6.66
CA ASP A 77 13.14 9.05 -6.68
C ASP A 77 12.33 9.27 -5.38
N GLY A 78 12.91 9.96 -4.37
CA GLY A 78 12.31 10.16 -3.06
C GLY A 78 12.58 9.05 -2.05
N THR A 79 13.32 8.01 -2.40
CA THR A 79 13.72 6.96 -1.46
C THR A 79 14.60 7.52 -0.36
N LYS A 80 14.23 7.31 0.91
CA LYS A 80 15.04 7.74 2.05
C LYS A 80 16.30 6.90 2.15
N LEU A 81 17.45 7.58 2.12
CA LEU A 81 18.79 6.95 2.16
C LEU A 81 19.45 7.10 3.53
N ARG A 82 19.20 8.22 4.23
CA ARG A 82 19.83 8.51 5.52
C ARG A 82 18.96 9.40 6.39
N THR A 83 18.99 9.13 7.70
CA THR A 83 18.48 10.04 8.73
C THR A 83 19.58 10.30 9.76
N VAL A 84 19.81 11.57 10.10
CA VAL A 84 20.76 11.98 11.13
C VAL A 84 20.02 12.74 12.22
N HIS A 85 19.99 12.18 13.42
CA HIS A 85 19.46 12.84 14.62
C HIS A 85 20.62 13.45 15.40
N LYS A 86 20.64 14.78 15.51
CA LYS A 86 21.56 15.50 16.39
C LYS A 86 20.75 16.08 17.55
N ILE A 87 20.80 15.41 18.70
CA ILE A 87 20.03 15.77 19.90
C ILE A 87 21.00 16.13 21.02
N GLY A 88 21.09 17.41 21.35
CA GLY A 88 22.15 17.93 22.23
C GLY A 88 23.55 17.63 21.66
N SER A 89 24.39 16.93 22.40
CA SER A 89 25.72 16.50 21.98
C SER A 89 25.75 15.14 21.27
N THR A 90 24.63 14.42 21.26
CA THR A 90 24.54 13.05 20.69
C THR A 90 24.10 13.11 19.22
N THR A 91 24.87 12.43 18.36
CA THR A 91 24.51 12.23 16.96
C THR A 91 24.27 10.75 16.71
N THR A 92 23.12 10.41 16.12
CA THR A 92 22.80 9.06 15.66
C THR A 92 22.48 9.12 14.17
N THR A 93 23.21 8.35 13.38
CA THR A 93 23.00 8.23 11.93
C THR A 93 22.37 6.89 11.62
N THR A 94 21.29 6.89 10.87
CA THR A 94 20.69 5.67 10.29
C THR A 94 20.81 5.73 8.77
N ASP A 95 21.44 4.73 8.16
CA ASP A 95 21.55 4.56 6.71
C ASP A 95 20.64 3.41 6.27
N TYR A 96 19.96 3.60 5.14
CA TYR A 96 19.02 2.65 4.56
C TYR A 96 19.57 2.13 3.22
N CYS A 97 19.85 0.83 3.16
CA CYS A 97 20.35 0.16 1.97
C CYS A 97 19.39 -0.96 1.58
N GLY A 98 18.34 -0.62 0.82
CA GLY A 98 17.26 -1.55 0.53
C GLY A 98 16.54 -1.97 1.83
N ASN A 99 16.59 -3.26 2.14
CA ASN A 99 16.01 -3.82 3.36
C ASN A 99 17.00 -3.91 4.56
N VAL A 100 18.21 -3.36 4.43
CA VAL A 100 19.21 -3.32 5.51
C VAL A 100 19.30 -1.92 6.10
N ALA A 101 19.11 -1.79 7.40
CA ALA A 101 19.33 -0.56 8.16
C ALA A 101 20.65 -0.63 8.94
N TYR A 102 21.45 0.42 8.82
CA TYR A 102 22.68 0.62 9.56
C TYR A 102 22.48 1.71 10.61
N GLU A 103 23.10 1.58 11.77
CA GLU A 103 23.13 2.63 12.77
C GLU A 103 24.58 2.97 13.09
N ASN A 104 24.97 4.24 12.89
CA ASN A 104 26.33 4.74 13.07
C ASN A 104 27.39 3.91 12.28
N GLY A 105 27.02 3.51 11.05
CA GLY A 105 27.90 2.72 10.17
C GLY A 105 27.92 1.22 10.46
N VAL A 106 27.21 0.75 11.47
CA VAL A 106 27.13 -0.68 11.84
C VAL A 106 25.80 -1.26 11.34
N GLN A 107 25.84 -2.41 10.69
CA GLN A 107 24.64 -3.16 10.29
C GLN A 107 23.81 -3.50 11.52
N LYS A 108 22.55 -3.09 11.53
CA LYS A 108 21.66 -3.28 12.67
C LYS A 108 20.52 -4.25 12.38
N LEU A 109 19.73 -3.97 11.37
CA LEU A 109 18.54 -4.75 11.03
C LEU A 109 18.55 -5.15 9.56
N LEU A 110 18.16 -6.39 9.28
CA LEU A 110 17.73 -6.84 7.97
C LEU A 110 16.22 -7.04 8.03
N LEU A 111 15.46 -6.23 7.29
CA LEU A 111 14.01 -6.31 7.22
C LEU A 111 13.58 -7.45 6.30
N THR A 112 12.53 -8.19 6.70
CA THR A 112 11.90 -9.27 5.94
C THR A 112 10.38 -9.07 5.94
N ASP A 113 9.65 -9.79 5.12
CA ASP A 113 8.18 -9.72 5.06
C ASP A 113 7.54 -10.14 6.40
N GLU A 114 8.19 -11.08 7.10
CA GLU A 114 7.68 -11.66 8.35
C GLU A 114 8.20 -10.93 9.61
N GLY A 115 9.17 -10.01 9.48
CA GLY A 115 9.77 -9.35 10.63
C GLY A 115 11.14 -8.76 10.33
N TYR A 116 12.15 -9.09 11.14
CA TYR A 116 13.52 -8.65 10.92
C TYR A 116 14.54 -9.61 11.52
N VAL A 117 15.79 -9.46 11.11
CA VAL A 117 16.95 -10.11 11.72
C VAL A 117 17.82 -9.04 12.35
N THR A 118 18.18 -9.20 13.62
CA THR A 118 19.26 -8.41 14.24
C THR A 118 20.62 -8.91 13.73
N LEU A 119 21.37 -8.03 13.04
CA LEU A 119 22.61 -8.43 12.38
C LEU A 119 23.81 -8.54 13.34
N SER A 120 23.70 -8.02 14.56
CA SER A 120 24.72 -8.16 15.59
C SER A 120 24.86 -9.57 16.15
N ASP A 121 23.76 -10.33 16.19
CA ASP A 121 23.69 -11.67 16.79
C ASP A 121 22.95 -12.70 15.91
N SER A 122 22.56 -12.28 14.70
CA SER A 122 21.87 -13.11 13.68
C SER A 122 20.56 -13.73 14.18
N LYS A 123 19.85 -13.05 15.10
CA LYS A 123 18.57 -13.54 15.62
C LYS A 123 17.40 -13.07 14.80
N TYR A 124 16.44 -13.98 14.59
CA TYR A 124 15.19 -13.72 13.89
C TYR A 124 14.13 -13.21 14.86
N HIS A 125 13.40 -12.18 14.41
CA HIS A 125 12.27 -11.58 15.10
C HIS A 125 11.08 -11.54 14.16
N TYR A 126 9.90 -11.92 14.64
CA TYR A 126 8.69 -12.04 13.84
C TYR A 126 7.64 -11.05 14.29
N TYR A 127 6.91 -10.50 13.33
CA TYR A 127 5.78 -9.60 13.56
C TYR A 127 4.46 -10.38 13.55
N LEU A 128 3.69 -10.26 14.62
CA LEU A 128 2.28 -10.63 14.60
C LEU A 128 1.49 -9.35 14.28
N LYS A 129 0.97 -9.30 13.08
CA LYS A 129 0.28 -8.14 12.52
C LYS A 129 -1.24 -8.32 12.61
N ASP A 130 -1.97 -7.21 12.76
CA ASP A 130 -3.42 -7.22 12.61
C ASP A 130 -3.83 -7.08 11.11
N HIS A 131 -5.14 -6.96 10.87
CA HIS A 131 -5.72 -6.87 9.52
C HIS A 131 -5.28 -5.63 8.71
N GLN A 132 -4.71 -4.62 9.37
CA GLN A 132 -4.20 -3.40 8.75
C GLN A 132 -2.67 -3.41 8.57
N GLY A 133 -2.00 -4.51 8.93
CA GLY A 133 -0.55 -4.58 8.91
C GLY A 133 0.13 -3.89 10.10
N ASN A 134 -0.62 -3.55 11.16
CA ASN A 134 -0.02 -2.99 12.37
C ASN A 134 0.79 -4.05 13.09
N ASN A 135 2.04 -3.76 13.44
CA ASN A 135 2.88 -4.64 14.25
C ASN A 135 2.37 -4.64 15.70
N ARG A 136 1.56 -5.65 16.05
CA ARG A 136 0.93 -5.78 17.38
C ARG A 136 1.84 -6.44 18.39
N VAL A 137 2.57 -7.45 17.96
CA VAL A 137 3.51 -8.20 18.82
C VAL A 137 4.78 -8.49 18.04
N VAL A 138 5.91 -8.37 18.70
CA VAL A 138 7.22 -8.86 18.21
C VAL A 138 7.61 -10.04 19.08
N ILE A 139 7.90 -11.17 18.45
CA ILE A 139 8.41 -12.37 19.10
C ILE A 139 9.79 -12.72 18.53
N ASN A 140 10.68 -13.23 19.36
CA ASN A 140 11.96 -13.75 18.88
C ASN A 140 11.82 -15.18 18.35
N GLN A 141 12.90 -15.72 17.80
CA GLN A 141 12.95 -17.08 17.23
C GLN A 141 12.63 -18.20 18.23
N SER A 142 12.68 -17.93 19.55
CA SER A 142 12.30 -18.87 20.61
C SER A 142 10.81 -18.74 21.03
N GLY A 143 10.05 -17.85 20.37
CA GLY A 143 8.64 -17.57 20.70
C GLY A 143 8.44 -16.61 21.89
N THR A 144 9.50 -16.04 22.42
CA THR A 144 9.38 -15.07 23.53
C THR A 144 8.89 -13.72 23.00
N VAL A 145 7.88 -13.15 23.68
CA VAL A 145 7.37 -11.81 23.36
C VAL A 145 8.38 -10.77 23.80
N GLU A 146 8.84 -9.94 22.88
CA GLU A 146 9.81 -8.86 23.13
C GLU A 146 9.18 -7.47 23.09
N GLU A 147 8.10 -7.33 22.33
CA GLU A 147 7.37 -6.08 22.20
C GLU A 147 5.89 -6.34 21.99
N THR A 148 5.03 -5.51 22.60
CA THR A 148 3.60 -5.44 22.31
C THR A 148 3.19 -4.01 22.06
N ASN A 149 2.30 -3.77 21.11
CA ASN A 149 1.79 -2.44 20.77
C ASN A 149 0.26 -2.43 20.68
N HIS A 150 -0.35 -1.45 21.28
CA HIS A 150 -1.78 -1.17 21.19
C HIS A 150 -1.97 0.22 20.57
N TYR A 151 -2.81 0.29 19.53
CA TYR A 151 -2.99 1.51 18.76
C TYR A 151 -4.42 2.04 18.89
N TYR A 152 -4.55 3.36 18.98
CA TYR A 152 -5.78 4.05 18.65
C TYR A 152 -6.09 3.90 17.16
N PRO A 153 -7.35 4.12 16.73
CA PRO A 153 -7.73 3.98 15.31
C PRO A 153 -6.83 4.74 14.33
N PHE A 154 -6.35 5.92 14.69
CA PHE A 154 -5.44 6.74 13.90
C PHE A 154 -3.94 6.41 14.14
N GLY A 155 -3.62 5.31 14.79
CA GLY A 155 -2.24 4.82 14.90
C GLY A 155 -1.43 5.38 16.06
N GLY A 156 -2.01 6.24 16.88
CA GLY A 156 -1.39 6.65 18.14
C GLY A 156 -1.21 5.44 19.06
N VAL A 157 0.00 5.24 19.60
CA VAL A 157 0.26 4.15 20.56
C VAL A 157 -0.27 4.55 21.91
N PHE A 158 -1.24 3.81 22.48
CA PHE A 158 -1.77 4.09 23.82
C PHE A 158 -1.23 3.18 24.92
N ALA A 159 -0.68 2.02 24.56
CA ALA A 159 0.03 1.13 25.46
C ALA A 159 1.04 0.32 24.68
N ASN A 160 2.23 0.16 25.24
CA ASN A 160 3.25 -0.70 24.68
C ASN A 160 4.14 -1.30 25.78
N THR A 161 4.74 -2.45 25.48
CA THR A 161 5.83 -3.04 26.25
C THR A 161 6.98 -3.29 25.29
N GLY A 162 8.21 -2.98 25.72
CA GLY A 162 9.38 -3.03 24.85
C GLY A 162 9.39 -1.89 23.81
N ASN A 163 10.48 -1.77 23.09
CA ASN A 163 10.66 -0.86 21.95
C ASN A 163 11.88 -1.33 21.17
N THR A 164 11.80 -2.53 20.58
CA THR A 164 12.95 -3.23 20.01
C THR A 164 13.27 -2.77 18.59
N GLN A 165 12.31 -2.18 17.91
CA GLN A 165 12.40 -1.77 16.52
C GLN A 165 11.44 -0.60 16.21
N PRO A 166 11.69 0.21 15.14
CA PRO A 166 10.90 1.41 14.86
C PRO A 166 9.62 1.18 14.06
N TYR A 167 9.41 0.01 13.45
CA TYR A 167 8.27 -0.23 12.55
C TYR A 167 7.02 -0.60 13.35
N LYS A 168 5.98 0.24 13.31
CA LYS A 168 4.82 0.14 14.20
C LYS A 168 3.49 0.05 13.43
N TYR A 169 2.71 1.13 13.42
CA TYR A 169 1.40 1.24 12.77
C TYR A 169 1.52 1.09 11.25
N ASN A 170 0.69 0.25 10.65
CA ASN A 170 0.76 -0.18 9.22
C ASN A 170 2.17 -0.66 8.78
N GLY A 171 3.01 -1.13 9.71
CA GLY A 171 4.39 -1.48 9.43
C GLY A 171 5.30 -0.29 9.09
N LYS A 172 4.84 0.94 9.27
CA LYS A 172 5.60 2.17 8.95
C LYS A 172 6.62 2.48 10.04
N GLU A 173 7.75 3.08 9.61
CA GLU A 173 8.78 3.53 10.52
C GLU A 173 8.26 4.72 11.35
N PHE A 174 8.33 4.57 12.67
CA PHE A 174 7.96 5.59 13.64
C PHE A 174 9.21 6.27 14.17
N ASP A 175 9.31 7.58 13.97
CA ASP A 175 10.34 8.40 14.59
C ASP A 175 9.81 9.00 15.89
N GLY A 176 10.16 8.40 17.01
CA GLY A 176 9.83 8.90 18.35
C GLY A 176 10.96 9.74 18.98
N LYS A 177 12.10 9.89 18.28
CA LYS A 177 13.26 10.60 18.83
C LYS A 177 12.92 12.09 18.98
N LYS A 178 13.36 12.68 20.07
CA LYS A 178 13.09 14.09 20.42
C LYS A 178 11.58 14.44 20.49
N GLY A 179 10.69 13.44 20.48
CA GLY A 179 9.24 13.67 20.52
C GLY A 179 8.65 14.17 19.20
N VAL A 180 9.33 13.97 18.06
CA VAL A 180 8.78 14.31 16.76
C VAL A 180 7.54 13.48 16.46
N ASN A 181 7.53 12.21 16.90
CA ASN A 181 6.38 11.30 16.88
C ASN A 181 5.63 11.27 15.54
N LEU A 182 6.36 11.09 14.45
CA LEU A 182 5.84 11.00 13.10
C LEU A 182 6.09 9.61 12.50
N TYR A 183 5.15 9.15 11.70
CA TYR A 183 5.32 7.98 10.85
C TYR A 183 5.79 8.38 9.46
N ASP A 184 6.74 7.67 8.90
CA ASP A 184 7.20 7.83 7.53
C ASP A 184 6.35 6.98 6.59
N TYR A 185 5.53 7.62 5.76
CA TYR A 185 4.70 6.97 4.74
C TYR A 185 5.34 7.05 3.34
N GLY A 186 6.60 7.44 3.24
CA GLY A 186 7.33 7.61 1.99
C GLY A 186 7.11 9.00 1.40
N ALA A 187 6.02 9.22 0.68
CA ALA A 187 5.73 10.53 0.07
C ALA A 187 5.42 11.63 1.10
N ARG A 188 4.95 11.28 2.30
CA ARG A 188 4.56 12.23 3.35
C ARG A 188 4.86 11.66 4.74
N HIS A 189 5.07 12.55 5.70
CA HIS A 189 5.05 12.17 7.10
C HIS A 189 3.64 12.28 7.68
N TYR A 190 3.29 11.37 8.57
CA TYR A 190 1.98 11.27 9.21
C TYR A 190 2.06 11.52 10.70
N ASP A 191 1.23 12.42 11.20
CA ASP A 191 1.05 12.70 12.62
C ASP A 191 -0.19 11.96 13.16
N ALA A 192 0.03 10.88 13.88
CA ALA A 192 -1.05 10.06 14.43
C ALA A 192 -1.81 10.76 15.58
N ALA A 193 -1.17 11.70 16.28
CA ALA A 193 -1.80 12.46 17.36
C ALA A 193 -2.83 13.47 16.81
N LEU A 194 -2.57 14.01 15.61
CA LEU A 194 -3.46 14.92 14.90
C LEU A 194 -4.34 14.22 13.86
N GLY A 195 -4.04 12.95 13.51
CA GLY A 195 -4.73 12.21 12.46
C GLY A 195 -4.51 12.82 11.06
N ARG A 196 -3.37 13.47 10.81
CA ARG A 196 -3.10 14.26 9.60
C ARG A 196 -1.73 13.98 9.01
N LEU A 197 -1.64 14.16 7.70
CA LEU A 197 -0.37 14.23 6.98
C LEU A 197 0.19 15.66 7.03
N THR A 198 1.53 15.78 7.03
CA THR A 198 2.23 17.06 7.27
C THR A 198 2.36 17.92 6.02
N THR A 199 2.16 17.34 4.84
CA THR A 199 2.27 18.01 3.53
C THR A 199 1.03 17.79 2.69
N VAL A 200 0.85 18.62 1.65
CA VAL A 200 -0.23 18.46 0.66
C VAL A 200 -0.05 17.15 -0.09
N ASP A 201 -1.15 16.46 -0.33
CA ASP A 201 -1.16 15.24 -1.14
C ASP A 201 -0.70 15.54 -2.57
N PRO A 202 0.33 14.85 -3.09
CA PRO A 202 0.72 14.99 -4.50
C PRO A 202 -0.42 14.71 -5.48
N LEU A 203 -1.45 13.97 -5.05
CA LEU A 203 -2.64 13.65 -5.82
C LEU A 203 -3.88 14.47 -5.42
N ALA A 204 -3.73 15.56 -4.66
CA ALA A 204 -4.85 16.37 -4.15
C ALA A 204 -5.85 16.81 -5.23
N GLU A 205 -5.37 17.10 -6.43
CA GLU A 205 -6.23 17.51 -7.56
C GLU A 205 -7.23 16.44 -8.00
N LYS A 206 -7.01 15.18 -7.63
CA LYS A 206 -7.94 14.08 -7.92
C LYS A 206 -9.08 13.96 -6.92
N TYR A 207 -9.01 14.71 -5.79
CA TYR A 207 -9.87 14.51 -4.61
C TYR A 207 -10.39 15.82 -4.04
N TYR A 208 -10.89 16.70 -4.89
CA TYR A 208 -11.41 18.03 -4.52
C TYR A 208 -12.32 18.08 -3.27
N PRO A 209 -13.18 17.08 -2.98
CA PRO A 209 -14.03 17.15 -1.80
C PRO A 209 -13.31 16.90 -0.47
N MET A 210 -12.05 16.46 -0.50
CA MET A 210 -11.31 16.08 0.71
C MET A 210 -10.20 17.09 1.02
N SER A 211 -9.84 17.19 2.31
CA SER A 211 -8.66 17.95 2.70
C SER A 211 -7.40 17.32 2.10
N PRO A 212 -6.46 18.07 1.53
CA PRO A 212 -5.20 17.54 1.03
C PRO A 212 -4.28 16.99 2.11
N TYR A 213 -4.63 17.14 3.39
CA TYR A 213 -3.90 16.60 4.55
C TYR A 213 -4.60 15.41 5.20
N VAL A 214 -5.73 14.96 4.64
CA VAL A 214 -6.52 13.89 5.24
C VAL A 214 -5.76 12.56 5.17
N TYR A 215 -5.81 11.81 6.26
CA TYR A 215 -5.32 10.44 6.31
C TYR A 215 -6.49 9.47 6.14
N CYS A 216 -6.39 8.55 5.17
CA CYS A 216 -7.36 7.48 4.94
C CYS A 216 -8.83 7.95 4.85
N GLY A 217 -9.08 9.18 4.33
CA GLY A 217 -10.44 9.73 4.26
C GLY A 217 -11.14 9.85 5.61
N ASN A 218 -10.40 10.01 6.73
CA ASN A 218 -10.87 9.95 8.12
C ASN A 218 -11.49 8.61 8.52
N ASN A 219 -11.15 7.52 7.84
CA ASN A 219 -11.61 6.17 8.18
C ASN A 219 -10.43 5.17 8.24
N PRO A 220 -9.49 5.34 9.18
CA PRO A 220 -8.26 4.56 9.25
C PRO A 220 -8.49 3.11 9.73
N ILE A 221 -9.66 2.78 10.28
CA ILE A 221 -10.03 1.40 10.62
C ILE A 221 -10.25 0.57 9.35
N ARG A 222 -10.75 1.24 8.30
CA ARG A 222 -11.13 0.58 7.04
C ARG A 222 -10.06 0.68 5.97
N TYR A 223 -9.34 1.79 5.93
CA TYR A 223 -8.36 2.12 4.90
C TYR A 223 -6.97 2.24 5.49
N ILE A 224 -5.99 1.91 4.68
CA ILE A 224 -4.57 2.21 4.91
C ILE A 224 -4.07 3.08 3.76
N ASP A 225 -3.05 3.88 4.00
CA ASP A 225 -2.33 4.64 2.98
C ASP A 225 -0.89 4.12 2.89
N PRO A 226 -0.56 3.19 2.00
CA PRO A 226 0.75 2.56 1.98
C PRO A 226 1.91 3.45 1.55
N THR A 227 1.65 4.52 0.79
CA THR A 227 2.67 5.40 0.20
C THR A 227 2.68 6.82 0.72
N GLY A 228 1.71 7.19 1.54
CA GLY A 228 1.45 8.60 1.83
C GLY A 228 0.79 9.34 0.66
N MET A 229 0.16 8.59 -0.27
CA MET A 229 -0.67 9.03 -1.39
C MET A 229 -1.91 8.13 -1.45
N PHE A 230 -2.76 8.30 -2.45
CA PHE A 230 -3.96 7.48 -2.56
C PHE A 230 -3.70 6.08 -3.14
N TYR A 231 -4.60 5.15 -2.83
CA TYR A 231 -4.64 3.77 -3.32
C TYR A 231 -5.43 3.65 -4.63
N THR A 232 -5.19 2.57 -5.42
CA THR A 232 -5.82 2.31 -6.71
C THR A 232 -6.84 1.19 -6.63
N GLY A 233 -7.96 1.31 -7.37
CA GLY A 233 -8.96 0.27 -7.52
C GLY A 233 -9.36 0.04 -8.96
N PHE A 234 -9.82 -1.16 -9.25
CA PHE A 234 -10.27 -1.60 -10.55
C PHE A 234 -11.70 -2.16 -10.46
N ALA A 235 -12.47 -2.02 -11.54
CA ALA A 235 -13.77 -2.65 -11.65
C ALA A 235 -13.82 -3.53 -12.90
N ILE A 236 -14.46 -4.69 -12.76
CA ILE A 236 -14.73 -5.60 -13.86
C ILE A 236 -16.20 -5.52 -14.26
N ASP A 237 -16.48 -5.43 -15.56
CA ASP A 237 -17.83 -5.48 -16.06
C ASP A 237 -18.28 -6.94 -16.38
N LYS A 238 -19.55 -7.09 -16.71
CA LYS A 238 -20.13 -8.41 -17.02
C LYS A 238 -19.48 -9.13 -18.20
N ASN A 239 -18.81 -8.41 -19.08
CA ASN A 239 -18.11 -8.93 -20.26
C ASN A 239 -16.63 -9.23 -19.97
N GLY A 240 -16.17 -9.09 -18.71
CA GLY A 240 -14.80 -9.36 -18.32
C GLY A 240 -13.81 -8.23 -18.59
N TYR A 241 -14.24 -7.04 -19.03
CA TYR A 241 -13.35 -5.91 -19.20
C TYR A 241 -13.05 -5.24 -17.87
N ILE A 242 -11.76 -5.07 -17.59
CA ILE A 242 -11.27 -4.43 -16.38
C ILE A 242 -10.93 -2.97 -16.67
N GLN A 243 -11.47 -2.06 -15.87
CA GLN A 243 -11.24 -0.62 -15.99
C GLN A 243 -10.78 -0.05 -14.66
N LYS A 244 -9.81 0.88 -14.71
CA LYS A 244 -9.42 1.65 -13.53
C LYS A 244 -10.55 2.61 -13.17
N VAL A 245 -11.12 2.47 -11.96
CA VAL A 245 -12.29 3.27 -11.53
C VAL A 245 -11.92 4.35 -10.52
N ASN A 246 -10.86 4.13 -9.74
CA ASN A 246 -10.32 5.11 -8.80
C ASN A 246 -8.88 4.73 -8.42
N ASN A 247 -8.30 5.49 -7.50
CA ASN A 247 -6.99 5.19 -6.96
C ASN A 247 -7.12 4.45 -5.61
N GLU A 248 -8.05 3.51 -5.48
CA GLU A 248 -8.19 2.66 -4.29
C GLU A 248 -7.38 1.38 -4.46
N GLY A 249 -6.48 1.13 -3.57
CA GLY A 249 -5.54 0.01 -3.57
C GLY A 249 -4.20 0.50 -3.07
N GLY A 250 -3.69 -0.11 -2.03
CA GLY A 250 -2.39 0.21 -1.46
C GLY A 250 -1.24 -0.24 -2.36
N ASP A 251 0.00 0.04 -1.96
CA ASP A 251 1.18 -0.41 -2.70
C ASP A 251 1.37 -1.93 -2.68
N GLU A 252 0.76 -2.63 -1.72
CA GLU A 252 0.86 -4.08 -1.58
C GLU A 252 -0.21 -4.84 -2.38
N TYR A 253 -1.32 -4.19 -2.73
CA TYR A 253 -2.41 -4.83 -3.47
C TYR A 253 -3.24 -3.84 -4.29
N ASP A 254 -3.87 -4.34 -5.32
CA ASP A 254 -4.94 -3.70 -6.07
C ASP A 254 -6.30 -4.30 -5.66
N VAL A 255 -7.40 -3.59 -5.88
CA VAL A 255 -8.75 -4.09 -5.61
C VAL A 255 -9.54 -4.11 -6.92
N ILE A 256 -10.14 -5.27 -7.23
CA ILE A 256 -11.09 -5.41 -8.33
C ILE A 256 -12.51 -5.41 -7.76
N TYR A 257 -13.37 -4.54 -8.29
CA TYR A 257 -14.78 -4.45 -7.95
C TYR A 257 -15.66 -4.94 -9.10
N ASN A 258 -16.83 -5.45 -8.76
CA ASN A 258 -17.88 -5.61 -9.78
C ASN A 258 -18.39 -4.22 -10.20
N LYS A 259 -18.29 -3.88 -11.51
CA LYS A 259 -18.61 -2.57 -12.03
C LYS A 259 -20.08 -2.17 -11.81
N SER A 260 -21.00 -3.11 -11.88
CA SER A 260 -22.43 -2.84 -11.68
C SER A 260 -22.77 -2.54 -10.21
N LYS A 261 -21.94 -3.02 -9.27
CA LYS A 261 -22.12 -2.82 -7.83
C LYS A 261 -21.19 -1.73 -7.27
N TYR A 262 -20.25 -1.25 -8.07
CA TYR A 262 -19.34 -0.19 -7.68
C TYR A 262 -20.04 1.17 -7.75
N SER A 263 -20.00 1.89 -6.66
CA SER A 263 -20.40 3.29 -6.58
C SER A 263 -19.30 4.09 -5.87
N SER A 264 -18.85 5.16 -6.52
CA SER A 264 -17.89 6.10 -5.94
C SER A 264 -18.39 6.74 -4.64
N GLN A 265 -19.71 6.76 -4.42
CA GLN A 265 -20.34 7.31 -3.22
C GLN A 265 -20.44 6.29 -2.09
N THR A 266 -20.63 5.00 -2.40
CA THR A 266 -20.84 3.98 -1.37
C THR A 266 -19.58 3.22 -1.00
N ARG A 267 -18.58 3.11 -1.89
CA ARG A 267 -17.24 2.51 -1.67
C ARG A 267 -17.23 1.33 -0.68
N LYS A 268 -18.26 0.49 -0.72
CA LYS A 268 -18.41 -0.60 0.24
C LYS A 268 -17.81 -1.87 -0.34
N ASP A 269 -16.94 -2.54 0.44
CA ASP A 269 -16.44 -3.88 0.11
C ASP A 269 -17.52 -4.94 0.13
N TYR A 270 -18.70 -4.58 0.62
CA TYR A 270 -19.89 -5.42 0.70
C TYR A 270 -21.11 -4.64 0.25
N ASP A 271 -22.01 -5.30 -0.48
CA ASP A 271 -23.31 -4.75 -0.81
C ASP A 271 -24.24 -4.70 0.42
N THR A 272 -25.45 -4.15 0.26
CA THR A 272 -26.46 -4.07 1.33
C THR A 272 -26.92 -5.45 1.86
N SER A 273 -26.62 -6.52 1.12
CA SER A 273 -26.92 -7.92 1.48
C SER A 273 -25.74 -8.64 2.10
N GLY A 274 -24.61 -7.95 2.34
CA GLY A 274 -23.40 -8.52 2.94
C GLY A 274 -22.51 -9.31 1.98
N ASN A 275 -22.75 -9.25 0.66
CA ASN A 275 -21.90 -9.91 -0.33
C ASN A 275 -20.68 -9.05 -0.64
N LYS A 276 -19.51 -9.71 -0.76
CA LYS A 276 -18.26 -9.04 -1.11
C LYS A 276 -18.32 -8.45 -2.51
N THR A 277 -18.13 -7.14 -2.63
CA THR A 277 -18.21 -6.41 -3.90
C THR A 277 -16.87 -6.28 -4.61
N GLY A 278 -15.77 -6.60 -3.92
CA GLY A 278 -14.42 -6.52 -4.44
C GLY A 278 -13.50 -7.61 -3.92
N ILE A 279 -12.38 -7.83 -4.59
CA ILE A 279 -11.30 -8.74 -4.21
C ILE A 279 -9.97 -8.01 -4.26
N LYS A 280 -9.11 -8.28 -3.27
CA LYS A 280 -7.73 -7.81 -3.24
C LYS A 280 -6.84 -8.74 -4.06
N ILE A 281 -5.95 -8.16 -4.84
CA ILE A 281 -4.95 -8.85 -5.65
C ILE A 281 -3.59 -8.16 -5.49
N SER A 282 -2.51 -8.88 -5.74
CA SER A 282 -1.16 -8.32 -5.68
C SER A 282 -1.00 -7.14 -6.64
N LYS A 283 -0.25 -6.15 -6.18
CA LYS A 283 0.03 -4.92 -6.95
C LYS A 283 0.67 -5.24 -8.30
N GLY A 284 0.19 -4.58 -9.32
CA GLY A 284 0.79 -4.65 -10.65
C GLY A 284 0.22 -5.73 -11.56
N ILE A 285 -0.59 -6.68 -11.09
CA ILE A 285 -1.23 -7.68 -11.96
C ILE A 285 -2.08 -7.01 -13.04
N LEU A 286 -2.74 -5.89 -12.68
CA LEU A 286 -3.66 -5.17 -13.57
C LEU A 286 -3.12 -3.80 -14.02
N ASN A 287 -2.00 -3.34 -13.49
CA ASN A 287 -1.46 -2.01 -13.79
C ASN A 287 -1.19 -1.80 -15.27
N GLU A 288 -0.89 -2.86 -15.97
CA GLU A 288 -0.61 -2.84 -17.40
C GLU A 288 -1.86 -2.53 -18.25
N GLN A 289 -3.07 -2.81 -17.74
CA GLN A 289 -4.32 -2.51 -18.45
C GLN A 289 -4.85 -1.09 -18.25
N ALA A 290 -4.38 -0.39 -17.24
CA ALA A 290 -4.83 0.97 -16.94
C ALA A 290 -4.24 2.05 -17.86
N GLY A 291 -3.71 1.68 -19.02
CA GLY A 291 -3.17 2.60 -20.03
C GLY A 291 -1.67 2.87 -19.94
N SER A 292 -0.91 2.04 -19.24
CA SER A 292 0.56 2.13 -19.26
C SER A 292 1.14 1.54 -20.54
N LYS A 293 2.13 2.23 -21.12
CA LYS A 293 2.79 1.84 -22.39
C LYS A 293 3.64 0.55 -22.31
N ASN A 294 3.82 -0.02 -21.13
CA ASN A 294 4.67 -1.19 -20.89
C ASN A 294 3.88 -2.49 -20.75
N MET A 295 2.70 -2.52 -21.31
CA MET A 295 1.82 -3.67 -21.24
C MET A 295 2.43 -4.91 -21.86
N SER A 296 2.44 -5.96 -21.11
CA SER A 296 2.22 -7.30 -21.65
C SER A 296 0.76 -7.50 -22.09
N ASP A 297 -0.05 -6.43 -22.22
CA ASP A 297 -1.36 -6.49 -22.85
C ASP A 297 -1.23 -6.95 -24.29
N LYS A 298 -1.24 -8.22 -24.41
CA LYS A 298 -1.43 -8.84 -25.67
C LYS A 298 -2.92 -9.11 -25.83
N THR A 299 -3.66 -8.02 -26.00
CA THR A 299 -4.95 -8.09 -26.66
C THR A 299 -4.70 -8.71 -28.03
N ILE A 300 -4.86 -10.01 -28.13
CA ILE A 300 -4.83 -10.69 -29.40
C ILE A 300 -6.21 -10.56 -29.97
N ARG A 301 -6.34 -9.75 -31.01
CA ARG A 301 -7.57 -9.69 -31.80
C ARG A 301 -7.51 -10.78 -32.87
N GLY A 302 -8.58 -11.53 -33.01
CA GLY A 302 -8.73 -12.57 -34.02
C GLY A 302 -10.14 -12.58 -34.61
N SER A 303 -10.29 -13.27 -35.71
CA SER A 303 -11.58 -13.47 -36.33
C SER A 303 -12.12 -14.84 -35.96
N ILE A 304 -13.40 -14.92 -35.68
CA ILE A 304 -14.15 -16.17 -35.62
C ILE A 304 -14.62 -16.46 -37.02
N ASN A 305 -14.23 -17.59 -37.57
CA ASN A 305 -14.66 -18.05 -38.88
C ASN A 305 -15.64 -19.23 -38.71
N ASP A 306 -16.61 -19.32 -39.59
CA ASP A 306 -17.47 -20.51 -39.72
C ASP A 306 -16.68 -21.71 -40.29
N THR A 307 -17.37 -22.83 -40.48
CA THR A 307 -16.78 -24.05 -41.05
C THR A 307 -16.36 -23.89 -42.54
N GLU A 308 -16.82 -22.83 -43.21
CA GLU A 308 -16.48 -22.49 -44.60
C GLU A 308 -15.41 -21.43 -44.71
N GLY A 309 -14.92 -20.90 -43.54
CA GLY A 309 -13.85 -19.92 -43.47
C GLY A 309 -14.31 -18.46 -43.56
N HIS A 310 -15.60 -18.18 -43.56
CA HIS A 310 -16.14 -16.83 -43.56
C HIS A 310 -16.03 -16.22 -42.16
N LYS A 311 -15.68 -14.93 -42.08
CA LYS A 311 -15.59 -14.19 -40.83
C LYS A 311 -17.01 -13.95 -40.27
N VAL A 312 -17.35 -14.61 -39.17
CA VAL A 312 -18.63 -14.46 -38.45
C VAL A 312 -18.54 -13.65 -37.16
N GLY A 313 -17.33 -13.28 -36.73
CA GLY A 313 -17.13 -12.47 -35.53
C GLY A 313 -15.67 -12.08 -35.29
N GLU A 314 -15.45 -11.28 -34.27
CA GLU A 314 -14.14 -10.91 -33.76
C GLU A 314 -14.07 -11.23 -32.26
N TYR A 315 -12.89 -11.60 -31.80
CA TYR A 315 -12.63 -11.78 -30.38
C TYR A 315 -11.41 -10.96 -29.94
N ALA A 316 -11.42 -10.52 -28.71
CA ALA A 316 -10.29 -9.92 -28.04
C ALA A 316 -9.91 -10.78 -26.84
N ASN A 317 -8.64 -11.09 -26.74
CA ASN A 317 -8.09 -11.93 -25.68
C ASN A 317 -7.28 -11.12 -24.70
N HIS A 318 -7.50 -11.31 -23.40
CA HIS A 318 -6.71 -10.70 -22.35
C HIS A 318 -6.08 -11.78 -21.50
N SER A 319 -4.83 -11.58 -21.11
CA SER A 319 -4.06 -12.50 -20.25
C SER A 319 -3.32 -11.75 -19.16
N TYR A 320 -3.31 -12.32 -17.97
CA TYR A 320 -2.66 -11.78 -16.79
C TYR A 320 -1.70 -12.81 -16.21
N GLU A 321 -0.51 -12.36 -15.83
CA GLU A 321 0.49 -13.19 -15.16
C GLU A 321 0.31 -13.07 -13.64
N VAL A 322 0.00 -14.16 -12.96
CA VAL A 322 -0.19 -14.21 -11.50
C VAL A 322 0.80 -15.19 -10.91
N LYS A 323 1.69 -14.72 -10.03
CA LYS A 323 2.75 -15.55 -9.44
C LYS A 323 2.23 -16.53 -8.41
N SER A 324 1.18 -16.17 -7.66
CA SER A 324 0.60 -16.98 -6.60
C SER A 324 -0.58 -17.82 -7.10
N ASP A 325 -0.51 -19.15 -6.96
CA ASP A 325 -1.61 -20.05 -7.31
C ASP A 325 -2.88 -19.78 -6.49
N LYS A 326 -2.72 -19.48 -5.18
CA LYS A 326 -3.81 -19.10 -4.30
C LYS A 326 -4.52 -17.84 -4.79
N GLU A 327 -3.77 -16.85 -5.26
CA GLU A 327 -4.30 -15.60 -5.76
C GLU A 327 -4.99 -15.78 -7.11
N ALA A 328 -4.40 -16.56 -8.03
CA ALA A 328 -5.01 -16.91 -9.30
C ALA A 328 -6.37 -17.60 -9.12
N LEU A 329 -6.46 -18.57 -8.23
CA LEU A 329 -7.71 -19.27 -7.89
C LEU A 329 -8.74 -18.32 -7.24
N SER A 330 -8.28 -17.42 -6.37
CA SER A 330 -9.15 -16.40 -5.76
C SER A 330 -9.73 -15.43 -6.79
N LEU A 331 -8.90 -15.02 -7.77
CA LEU A 331 -9.31 -14.21 -8.92
C LEU A 331 -10.33 -14.94 -9.79
N MET A 332 -10.07 -16.19 -10.16
CA MET A 332 -11.01 -17.00 -10.92
C MET A 332 -12.37 -17.09 -10.23
N ASN A 333 -12.42 -17.39 -8.95
CA ASN A 333 -13.66 -17.45 -8.18
C ASN A 333 -14.41 -16.11 -8.12
N PHE A 334 -13.68 -14.99 -8.13
CA PHE A 334 -14.29 -13.68 -8.21
C PHE A 334 -14.84 -13.38 -9.61
N MET A 335 -14.08 -13.75 -10.66
CA MET A 335 -14.49 -13.57 -12.05
C MET A 335 -15.76 -14.39 -12.38
N ASP A 336 -15.82 -15.65 -11.93
CA ASP A 336 -16.98 -16.51 -12.06
C ASP A 336 -18.28 -15.86 -11.55
N LYS A 337 -18.19 -15.21 -10.38
CA LYS A 337 -19.34 -14.57 -9.73
C LYS A 337 -19.71 -13.19 -10.30
N ASN A 338 -18.84 -12.58 -11.08
CA ASN A 338 -18.97 -11.18 -11.47
C ASN A 338 -18.90 -10.92 -12.97
N THR A 339 -18.68 -11.95 -13.79
CA THR A 339 -18.64 -11.85 -15.26
C THR A 339 -19.49 -12.92 -15.91
N ASN A 340 -19.87 -12.69 -17.16
CA ASN A 340 -20.65 -13.62 -17.99
C ASN A 340 -19.77 -14.27 -19.07
N VAL A 341 -18.46 -14.26 -18.90
CA VAL A 341 -17.50 -14.80 -19.86
C VAL A 341 -16.64 -15.88 -19.21
N GLU A 342 -16.14 -16.79 -20.03
CA GLU A 342 -15.25 -17.83 -19.55
C GLU A 342 -13.88 -17.28 -19.18
N TRP A 343 -13.33 -17.80 -18.08
CA TRP A 343 -11.97 -17.56 -17.62
C TRP A 343 -11.20 -18.87 -17.49
N GLY A 344 -9.94 -18.86 -17.89
CA GLY A 344 -9.03 -19.98 -17.74
C GLY A 344 -7.78 -19.58 -16.99
N ASN A 345 -7.23 -20.52 -16.22
CA ASN A 345 -5.92 -20.39 -15.57
C ASN A 345 -5.03 -21.54 -15.98
N THR A 346 -3.84 -21.25 -16.49
CA THR A 346 -2.82 -22.25 -16.81
C THR A 346 -1.64 -22.04 -15.85
N LEU A 347 -1.47 -22.98 -14.92
CA LEU A 347 -0.30 -23.05 -14.05
C LEU A 347 0.87 -23.68 -14.80
N MET A 348 1.98 -22.98 -14.86
CA MET A 348 3.20 -23.40 -15.54
C MET A 348 4.40 -23.33 -14.61
N LYS A 349 5.41 -24.16 -14.86
CA LYS A 349 6.66 -24.23 -14.10
C LYS A 349 7.86 -24.16 -15.04
N ASP A 350 8.88 -23.37 -14.72
CA ASP A 350 10.14 -23.32 -15.45
C ASP A 350 11.13 -24.42 -15.01
N MET A 351 12.26 -24.51 -15.69
CA MET A 351 13.32 -25.47 -15.37
C MET A 351 14.00 -25.19 -14.01
N GLN A 352 13.90 -23.97 -13.47
CA GLN A 352 14.42 -23.56 -12.17
C GLN A 352 13.44 -23.84 -11.03
N GLY A 353 12.22 -24.26 -11.35
CA GLY A 353 11.19 -24.58 -10.37
C GLY A 353 10.23 -23.40 -10.05
N ASN A 354 10.37 -22.24 -10.71
CA ASN A 354 9.46 -21.13 -10.50
C ASN A 354 8.11 -21.37 -11.18
N PHE A 355 7.04 -20.93 -10.52
CA PHE A 355 5.68 -21.08 -10.99
C PHE A 355 5.12 -19.77 -11.51
N ILE A 356 4.26 -19.85 -12.51
CA ILE A 356 3.45 -18.76 -13.02
C ILE A 356 2.06 -19.26 -13.37
N ASN A 357 1.05 -18.47 -13.08
CA ASN A 357 -0.32 -18.68 -13.52
C ASN A 357 -0.62 -17.69 -14.66
N LEU A 358 -1.15 -18.19 -15.76
CA LEU A 358 -1.67 -17.39 -16.85
C LEU A 358 -3.20 -17.38 -16.77
N LEU A 359 -3.75 -16.33 -16.18
CA LEU A 359 -5.20 -16.10 -16.14
C LEU A 359 -5.61 -15.40 -17.43
N SER A 360 -6.61 -15.93 -18.13
CA SER A 360 -6.99 -15.45 -19.47
C SER A 360 -8.49 -15.53 -19.74
N THR A 361 -8.97 -14.63 -20.59
CA THR A 361 -10.35 -14.66 -21.13
C THR A 361 -10.36 -14.22 -22.59
N SER A 362 -11.28 -14.76 -23.37
CA SER A 362 -11.62 -14.32 -24.73
C SER A 362 -12.81 -13.38 -24.79
N HIS A 363 -13.40 -13.04 -23.63
CA HIS A 363 -14.68 -12.32 -23.53
C HIS A 363 -15.84 -13.03 -24.23
N ASP A 364 -15.76 -14.35 -24.35
CA ASP A 364 -16.80 -15.22 -24.89
C ASP A 364 -17.43 -16.04 -23.76
N VAL A 365 -18.71 -16.35 -23.89
CA VAL A 365 -19.47 -17.13 -22.89
C VAL A 365 -19.23 -18.64 -23.00
N ASN A 366 -18.68 -19.10 -24.12
CA ASN A 366 -18.57 -20.53 -24.45
C ASN A 366 -17.15 -20.98 -24.81
N THR A 367 -16.14 -20.09 -24.84
CA THR A 367 -14.84 -20.47 -25.36
C THR A 367 -13.70 -19.63 -24.82
N ILE A 368 -12.66 -20.27 -24.28
CA ILE A 368 -11.37 -19.66 -24.00
C ILE A 368 -10.44 -19.93 -25.16
N LYS A 369 -10.36 -19.03 -26.12
CA LYS A 369 -9.46 -19.20 -27.29
C LYS A 369 -8.02 -18.74 -27.06
N VAL A 370 -7.70 -18.24 -25.87
CA VAL A 370 -6.43 -17.54 -25.58
C VAL A 370 -5.33 -18.43 -25.12
N GLY A 371 -5.65 -19.55 -24.48
CA GLY A 371 -4.65 -20.36 -23.81
C GLY A 371 -3.46 -20.74 -24.70
N SER A 372 -3.71 -20.97 -25.98
CA SER A 372 -2.69 -21.52 -26.86
C SER A 372 -1.53 -20.56 -27.16
N PHE A 373 -1.76 -19.27 -27.41
CA PHE A 373 -0.68 -18.37 -27.85
C PHE A 373 0.27 -17.95 -26.71
N GLN A 374 -0.28 -17.49 -25.59
CA GLN A 374 0.55 -17.10 -24.44
C GLN A 374 1.21 -18.31 -23.80
N VAL A 375 0.48 -19.41 -23.64
CA VAL A 375 1.02 -20.68 -23.15
C VAL A 375 2.16 -21.17 -24.06
N ASN A 376 1.99 -21.16 -25.38
CA ASN A 376 3.04 -21.53 -26.32
C ASN A 376 4.29 -20.63 -26.23
N LYS A 377 4.15 -19.34 -25.92
CA LYS A 377 5.27 -18.44 -25.67
C LYS A 377 6.09 -18.91 -24.46
N TYR A 378 5.45 -19.36 -23.38
CA TYR A 378 6.13 -19.87 -22.18
C TYR A 378 6.72 -21.25 -22.41
N ILE A 379 6.04 -22.13 -23.14
CA ILE A 379 6.57 -23.45 -23.54
C ILE A 379 7.88 -23.26 -24.33
N ARG A 380 7.93 -22.32 -25.28
CA ARG A 380 9.17 -22.00 -26.02
C ARG A 380 10.30 -21.45 -25.15
N ARG A 381 10.00 -21.00 -23.95
CA ARG A 381 10.96 -20.55 -22.94
C ARG A 381 11.34 -21.65 -21.93
N GLY A 382 10.88 -22.88 -22.15
CA GLY A 382 11.18 -24.02 -21.29
C GLY A 382 10.20 -24.23 -20.12
N PHE A 383 9.07 -23.54 -20.10
CA PHE A 383 8.02 -23.82 -19.11
C PHE A 383 7.22 -25.06 -19.48
N GLN A 384 6.82 -25.82 -18.46
CA GLN A 384 5.93 -26.97 -18.58
C GLN A 384 4.57 -26.64 -17.98
N ILE A 385 3.50 -27.10 -18.60
CA ILE A 385 2.13 -26.98 -18.05
C ILE A 385 2.00 -27.97 -16.91
N ILE A 386 1.60 -27.48 -15.74
CA ILE A 386 1.33 -28.30 -14.56
C ILE A 386 -0.19 -28.55 -14.42
N ARG A 387 -0.99 -27.50 -14.66
CA ARG A 387 -2.46 -27.55 -14.52
C ARG A 387 -3.11 -26.54 -15.46
N ALA A 388 -4.25 -26.87 -15.99
CA ALA A 388 -5.11 -25.95 -16.72
C ALA A 388 -6.55 -26.07 -16.18
N ASP A 389 -7.06 -24.99 -15.64
CA ASP A 389 -8.40 -24.87 -15.08
C ASP A 389 -9.20 -23.87 -15.92
N HIS A 390 -10.51 -24.00 -15.95
CA HIS A 390 -11.41 -23.01 -16.50
C HIS A 390 -12.72 -22.97 -15.72
N ILE A 391 -13.42 -21.85 -15.84
CA ILE A 391 -14.74 -21.65 -15.23
C ILE A 391 -15.72 -21.22 -16.31
N HIS A 392 -16.96 -21.70 -16.18
CA HIS A 392 -18.08 -21.29 -17.01
C HIS A 392 -18.87 -20.19 -16.32
N PRO A 393 -19.47 -19.25 -17.08
CA PRO A 393 -20.38 -18.26 -16.49
C PRO A 393 -21.53 -18.97 -15.76
N ALA A 394 -22.01 -18.34 -14.68
CA ALA A 394 -23.11 -18.89 -13.89
C ALA A 394 -24.36 -19.18 -14.77
N PRO A 395 -25.08 -20.28 -14.53
CA PRO A 395 -26.31 -20.60 -15.29
C PRO A 395 -27.32 -19.45 -15.25
N GLY A 396 -27.70 -18.92 -16.40
CA GLY A 396 -28.63 -17.79 -16.54
C GLY A 396 -27.96 -16.49 -17.00
N ALA A 397 -26.66 -16.44 -17.20
CA ALA A 397 -25.99 -15.37 -17.91
C ALA A 397 -26.45 -15.41 -19.37
N LYS A 398 -27.42 -14.57 -19.73
CA LYS A 398 -27.81 -14.37 -21.14
C LYS A 398 -26.80 -13.44 -21.79
N ALA A 399 -26.37 -13.83 -23.00
CA ALA A 399 -25.51 -13.03 -23.88
C ALA A 399 -26.07 -11.61 -24.12
#